data_dfbd4b54597394d003e58192ef159523
#
_entry.id   dfbd4b54597394d003e58192ef159523
#
_cell.length_a   1.000
_cell.length_b   1.000
_cell.length_c   1.000
_cell.angle_alpha   90.00
_cell.angle_beta   90.00
_cell.angle_gamma   90.00
#
_symmetry.space_group_name_H-M   'P 1'
#
loop_
_entity.id
_entity.type
_entity.pdbx_description
1 polymer ?
#
loop_
_entity_poly.entity_id
_entity_poly.type
_entity_poly.pdbx_seq_one_letter_code
_entity_poly.pdbx_strand_id
1 'polypeptide(L)'
;MIDQKASELGRLLGQSEEYKVLLRASERMKEDATCRQLLAEVERIAQDIERAAQEGREPAKDQVEKYDRALQSVQANSVYQQVVAAQANFEKLMAKVNARIYEGMKQGAASPIITLG
;
A
#
# COMPACT_ATOMS: atom_id res chain seq x y z
N MET A 1 -12.22 16.12 -21.51
CA MET A 1 -12.85 16.64 -20.29
C MET A 1 -12.64 15.78 -19.07
N ILE A 2 -12.97 14.50 -19.13
CA ILE A 2 -12.75 13.57 -18.01
C ILE A 2 -11.25 13.47 -17.70
N ASP A 3 -10.42 13.27 -18.71
CA ASP A 3 -8.98 13.13 -18.53
C ASP A 3 -8.35 14.35 -17.87
N GLN A 4 -8.75 15.53 -18.26
CA GLN A 4 -8.24 16.76 -17.67
C GLN A 4 -8.62 16.89 -16.21
N LYS A 5 -9.88 16.60 -15.88
CA LYS A 5 -10.35 16.65 -14.48
C LYS A 5 -9.68 15.59 -13.61
N ALA A 6 -9.49 14.39 -14.17
CA ALA A 6 -8.77 13.33 -13.49
C ALA A 6 -7.30 13.73 -13.20
N SER A 7 -6.63 14.36 -14.19
CA SER A 7 -5.25 14.83 -14.02
C SER A 7 -5.16 15.93 -12.96
N GLU A 8 -6.12 16.86 -12.94
CA GLU A 8 -6.18 17.91 -11.92
C GLU A 8 -6.34 17.30 -10.53
N LEU A 9 -7.25 16.35 -10.40
CA LEU A 9 -7.45 15.64 -9.13
C LEU A 9 -6.17 14.91 -8.71
N GLY A 10 -5.49 14.24 -9.65
CA GLY A 10 -4.22 13.58 -9.40
C GLY A 10 -3.15 14.53 -8.87
N ARG A 11 -3.05 15.73 -9.47
CA ARG A 11 -2.12 16.76 -8.99
C ARG A 11 -2.42 17.20 -7.57
N LEU A 12 -3.70 17.40 -7.24
CA LEU A 12 -4.12 17.75 -5.88
C LEU A 12 -3.78 16.65 -4.88
N LEU A 13 -4.02 15.39 -5.27
CA LEU A 13 -3.67 14.24 -4.44
C LEU A 13 -2.15 14.17 -4.19
N GLY A 14 -1.36 14.43 -5.24
CA GLY A 14 0.10 14.47 -5.11
C GLY A 14 0.60 15.59 -4.21
N GLN A 15 -0.19 16.65 -4.03
CA GLN A 15 0.13 17.78 -3.14
C GLN A 15 -0.44 17.59 -1.74
N SER A 16 -1.21 16.53 -1.52
CA SER A 16 -1.81 16.26 -0.21
C SER A 16 -0.74 15.94 0.83
N GLU A 17 -1.02 16.27 2.08
CA GLU A 17 -0.12 15.94 3.18
C GLU A 17 0.03 14.43 3.31
N GLU A 18 -1.04 13.68 3.13
CA GLU A 18 -1.04 12.22 3.20
C GLU A 18 -0.09 11.60 2.19
N TYR A 19 -0.08 12.09 0.95
CA TYR A 19 0.81 11.57 -0.07
C TYR A 19 2.26 11.94 0.19
N LYS A 20 2.52 13.17 0.64
CA LYS A 20 3.87 13.64 0.97
C LYS A 20 4.46 12.84 2.13
N VAL A 21 3.66 12.57 3.15
CA VAL A 21 4.10 11.76 4.31
C VAL A 21 4.43 10.35 3.84
N LEU A 22 3.60 9.77 2.97
CA LEU A 22 3.84 8.44 2.42
C LEU A 22 5.15 8.38 1.65
N LEU A 23 5.42 9.37 0.79
CA LEU A 23 6.66 9.41 0.03
C LEU A 23 7.89 9.51 0.94
N ARG A 24 7.84 10.39 1.95
CA ARG A 24 8.95 10.54 2.89
C ARG A 24 9.20 9.27 3.69
N ALA A 25 8.13 8.64 4.15
CA ALA A 25 8.24 7.39 4.90
C ALA A 25 8.84 6.28 4.03
N SER A 26 8.40 6.18 2.78
CA SER A 26 8.90 5.20 1.81
C SER A 26 10.39 5.41 1.50
N GLU A 27 10.81 6.66 1.34
CA GLU A 27 12.22 6.99 1.13
C GLU A 27 13.08 6.62 2.34
N ARG A 28 12.60 6.91 3.55
CA ARG A 28 13.29 6.51 4.78
C ARG A 28 13.46 5.00 4.86
N MET A 29 12.42 4.26 4.49
CA MET A 29 12.47 2.80 4.51
C MET A 29 13.53 2.27 3.54
N LYS A 30 13.61 2.85 2.34
CA LYS A 30 14.60 2.44 1.34
C LYS A 30 16.04 2.72 1.79
N GLU A 31 16.24 3.76 2.59
CA GLU A 31 17.56 4.16 3.08
C GLU A 31 17.95 3.48 4.40
N ASP A 32 17.00 2.91 5.12
CA ASP A 32 17.25 2.29 6.41
C ASP A 32 17.77 0.86 6.22
N ALA A 33 19.04 0.65 6.56
CA ALA A 33 19.71 -0.63 6.36
C ALA A 33 19.05 -1.74 7.19
N THR A 34 18.68 -1.45 8.43
CA THR A 34 18.06 -2.42 9.34
C THR A 34 16.73 -2.89 8.79
N CYS A 35 15.88 -1.94 8.36
CA CYS A 35 14.58 -2.28 7.80
C CYS A 35 14.72 -3.12 6.53
N ARG A 36 15.64 -2.73 5.63
CA ARG A 36 15.88 -3.49 4.39
C ARG A 36 16.34 -4.91 4.69
N GLN A 37 17.22 -5.10 5.67
CA GLN A 37 17.71 -6.42 6.06
C GLN A 37 16.58 -7.29 6.63
N LEU A 38 15.72 -6.70 7.47
CA LEU A 38 14.58 -7.41 8.03
C LEU A 38 13.59 -7.85 6.95
N LEU A 39 13.30 -6.98 5.99
CA LEU A 39 12.39 -7.31 4.88
C LEU A 39 13.01 -8.37 3.97
N ALA A 40 14.29 -8.28 3.68
CA ALA A 40 15.01 -9.27 2.87
C ALA A 40 15.00 -10.65 3.53
N GLU A 41 15.14 -10.70 4.85
CA GLU A 41 15.09 -11.95 5.62
C GLU A 41 13.73 -12.61 5.52
N VAL A 42 12.65 -11.84 5.68
CA VAL A 42 11.28 -12.36 5.53
C VAL A 42 11.09 -12.93 4.13
N GLU A 43 11.50 -12.18 3.11
CA GLU A 43 11.35 -12.61 1.72
C GLU A 43 12.15 -13.87 1.43
N ARG A 44 13.38 -13.96 1.91
CA ARG A 44 14.22 -15.15 1.74
C ARG A 44 13.58 -16.39 2.33
N ILE A 45 13.07 -16.28 3.56
CA ILE A 45 12.41 -17.41 4.23
C ILE A 45 11.13 -17.81 3.50
N ALA A 46 10.34 -16.81 3.06
CA ALA A 46 9.11 -17.06 2.30
C ALA A 46 9.39 -17.79 0.98
N GLN A 47 10.46 -17.42 0.28
CA GLN A 47 10.87 -18.09 -0.96
C GLN A 47 11.29 -19.52 -0.71
N ASP A 48 12.01 -19.80 0.38
CA ASP A 48 12.44 -21.14 0.73
C ASP A 48 11.23 -22.03 1.04
N ILE A 49 10.24 -21.50 1.76
CA ILE A 49 9.01 -22.22 2.06
C ILE A 49 8.23 -22.52 0.78
N GLU A 50 8.11 -21.55 -0.11
CA GLU A 50 7.40 -21.71 -1.39
C GLU A 50 8.09 -22.75 -2.28
N ARG A 51 9.42 -22.73 -2.32
CA ARG A 51 10.19 -23.74 -3.08
C ARG A 51 9.94 -25.14 -2.56
N ALA A 52 9.91 -25.33 -1.24
CA ALA A 52 9.60 -26.61 -0.64
C ALA A 52 8.18 -27.08 -1.03
N ALA A 53 7.22 -26.16 -1.04
CA ALA A 53 5.84 -26.46 -1.44
C ALA A 53 5.76 -26.89 -2.91
N GLN A 54 6.50 -26.24 -3.80
CA GLN A 54 6.56 -26.60 -5.22
C GLN A 54 7.16 -27.99 -5.43
N GLU A 55 8.07 -28.41 -4.57
CA GLU A 55 8.68 -29.74 -4.60
C GLU A 55 7.84 -30.79 -3.89
N GLY A 56 6.64 -30.44 -3.43
CA GLY A 56 5.74 -31.35 -2.73
C GLY A 56 6.13 -31.64 -1.29
N ARG A 57 7.04 -30.84 -0.72
CA ARG A 57 7.46 -30.98 0.66
C ARG A 57 6.73 -29.97 1.55
N GLU A 58 6.38 -30.40 2.75
CA GLU A 58 5.88 -29.48 3.76
C GLU A 58 7.05 -28.66 4.32
N PRO A 59 6.84 -27.39 4.66
CA PRO A 59 7.88 -26.60 5.29
C PRO A 59 8.23 -27.18 6.65
N ALA A 60 9.53 -27.17 6.99
CA ALA A 60 9.97 -27.64 8.29
C ALA A 60 9.42 -26.70 9.38
N LYS A 61 9.12 -27.27 10.54
CA LYS A 61 8.57 -26.51 11.66
C LYS A 61 9.46 -25.34 12.05
N ASP A 62 10.79 -25.52 12.04
CA ASP A 62 11.74 -24.47 12.37
C ASP A 62 11.75 -23.36 11.33
N GLN A 63 11.47 -23.65 10.06
CA GLN A 63 11.35 -22.62 9.01
C GLN A 63 10.13 -21.74 9.26
N VAL A 64 8.99 -22.34 9.63
CA VAL A 64 7.77 -21.59 9.94
C VAL A 64 8.01 -20.69 11.15
N GLU A 65 8.68 -21.21 12.18
CA GLU A 65 9.02 -20.41 13.37
C GLU A 65 9.96 -19.25 13.05
N LYS A 66 10.95 -19.48 12.18
CA LYS A 66 11.86 -18.42 11.72
C LYS A 66 11.09 -17.34 10.94
N TYR A 67 10.16 -17.75 10.08
CA TYR A 67 9.33 -16.83 9.34
C TYR A 67 8.52 -15.95 10.29
N ASP A 68 7.86 -16.56 11.28
CA ASP A 68 7.05 -15.82 12.23
C ASP A 68 7.88 -14.83 13.03
N ARG A 69 9.07 -15.21 13.47
CA ARG A 69 9.97 -14.33 14.22
C ARG A 69 10.48 -13.18 13.35
N ALA A 70 10.84 -13.47 12.10
CA ALA A 70 11.30 -12.45 11.15
C ALA A 70 10.18 -11.46 10.87
N LEU A 71 8.96 -11.94 10.68
CA LEU A 71 7.80 -11.09 10.46
C LEU A 71 7.51 -10.19 11.67
N GLN A 72 7.60 -10.75 12.89
CA GLN A 72 7.45 -9.96 14.12
C GLN A 72 8.50 -8.86 14.21
N SER A 73 9.74 -9.14 13.81
CA SER A 73 10.82 -8.14 13.81
C SER A 73 10.53 -7.00 12.84
N VAL A 74 10.00 -7.32 11.66
CA VAL A 74 9.57 -6.30 10.69
C VAL A 74 8.45 -5.45 11.29
N GLN A 75 7.44 -6.09 11.85
CA GLN A 75 6.28 -5.40 12.42
C GLN A 75 6.65 -4.50 13.61
N ALA A 76 7.70 -4.86 14.34
CA ALA A 76 8.20 -4.07 15.46
C ALA A 76 9.13 -2.93 15.03
N ASN A 77 9.57 -2.91 13.78
CA ASN A 77 10.49 -1.89 13.28
C ASN A 77 9.76 -0.56 13.10
N SER A 78 10.27 0.52 13.72
CA SER A 78 9.60 1.81 13.71
C SER A 78 9.54 2.46 12.34
N VAL A 79 10.54 2.26 11.50
CA VAL A 79 10.56 2.79 10.13
C VAL A 79 9.48 2.11 9.30
N TYR A 80 9.35 0.79 9.42
CA TYR A 80 8.29 0.04 8.76
C TYR A 80 6.90 0.49 9.23
N GLN A 81 6.72 0.65 10.54
CA GLN A 81 5.45 1.10 11.12
C GLN A 81 5.02 2.46 10.60
N GLN A 82 5.98 3.36 10.36
CA GLN A 82 5.69 4.68 9.80
C GLN A 82 5.16 4.58 8.36
N VAL A 83 5.71 3.68 7.56
CA VAL A 83 5.21 3.44 6.19
C VAL A 83 3.79 2.88 6.23
N VAL A 84 3.54 1.90 7.09
CA VAL A 84 2.21 1.29 7.22
C VAL A 84 1.17 2.33 7.64
N ALA A 85 1.51 3.17 8.62
CA ALA A 85 0.59 4.22 9.07
C ALA A 85 0.34 5.27 7.98
N ALA A 86 1.39 5.68 7.27
CA ALA A 86 1.27 6.65 6.17
C ALA A 86 0.43 6.10 5.03
N GLN A 87 0.61 4.82 4.69
CA GLN A 87 -0.17 4.15 3.66
C GLN A 87 -1.64 4.05 4.05
N ALA A 88 -1.93 3.70 5.30
CA ALA A 88 -3.30 3.63 5.80
C ALA A 88 -4.00 5.00 5.71
N ASN A 89 -3.29 6.08 6.05
CA ASN A 89 -3.84 7.43 5.97
C ASN A 89 -4.09 7.85 4.52
N PHE A 90 -3.19 7.49 3.61
CA PHE A 90 -3.39 7.78 2.20
C PHE A 90 -4.56 6.99 1.63
N GLU A 91 -4.72 5.72 2.02
CA GLU A 91 -5.86 4.89 1.61
C GLU A 91 -7.19 5.47 2.10
N LYS A 92 -7.23 6.05 3.30
CA LYS A 92 -8.42 6.75 3.80
C LYS A 92 -8.78 7.95 2.93
N LEU A 93 -7.77 8.72 2.51
CA LEU A 93 -7.98 9.82 1.58
C LEU A 93 -8.55 9.32 0.25
N MET A 94 -7.96 8.25 -0.30
CA MET A 94 -8.42 7.67 -1.56
C MET A 94 -9.83 7.12 -1.45
N ALA A 95 -10.20 6.55 -0.31
CA ALA A 95 -11.56 6.07 -0.07
C ALA A 95 -12.57 7.21 -0.12
N LYS A 96 -12.23 8.36 0.46
CA LYS A 96 -13.09 9.56 0.39
C LYS A 96 -13.21 10.07 -1.03
N VAL A 97 -12.10 10.10 -1.77
CA VAL A 97 -12.08 10.54 -3.18
C VAL A 97 -12.98 9.63 -4.01
N ASN A 98 -12.82 8.31 -3.86
CA ASN A 98 -13.63 7.34 -4.59
C ASN A 98 -15.12 7.48 -4.26
N ALA A 99 -15.44 7.70 -2.99
CA ALA A 99 -16.83 7.91 -2.58
C ALA A 99 -17.45 9.14 -3.24
N ARG A 100 -16.68 10.23 -3.33
CA ARG A 100 -17.12 11.45 -4.01
C ARG A 100 -17.30 11.24 -5.51
N ILE A 101 -16.41 10.46 -6.14
CA ILE A 101 -16.52 10.12 -7.55
C ILE A 101 -17.82 9.35 -7.80
N TYR A 102 -18.09 8.31 -7.00
CA TYR A 102 -19.31 7.51 -7.14
C TYR A 102 -20.56 8.34 -6.90
N GLU A 103 -20.55 9.21 -5.91
CA GLU A 103 -21.64 10.13 -5.64
C GLU A 103 -21.90 11.04 -6.85
N GLY A 104 -20.83 11.59 -7.43
CA GLY A 104 -20.90 12.40 -8.63
C GLY A 104 -21.46 11.63 -9.82
N MET A 105 -21.07 10.37 -9.98
CA MET A 105 -21.60 9.51 -11.04
C MET A 105 -23.11 9.34 -10.93
N LYS A 106 -23.62 9.13 -9.72
CA LYS A 106 -25.05 9.00 -9.48
C LYS A 106 -25.79 10.30 -9.81
N GLN A 107 -25.25 11.42 -9.40
CA GLN A 107 -25.84 12.73 -9.68
C GLN A 107 -25.86 13.02 -11.17
N GLY A 108 -24.78 12.70 -11.88
CA GLY A 108 -24.69 12.87 -13.31
C GLY A 108 -25.67 12.03 -14.08
N ALA A 109 -25.82 10.76 -13.68
CA ALA A 109 -26.74 9.85 -14.33
C ALA A 109 -28.22 10.23 -14.10
N ALA A 110 -28.51 10.80 -12.93
CA ALA A 110 -29.87 11.19 -12.57
C ALA A 110 -30.32 12.51 -13.23
N SER A 111 -29.39 13.32 -13.76
CA SER A 111 -29.71 14.65 -14.32
C SER A 111 -30.17 14.53 -15.77
N PRO A 112 -31.42 14.86 -16.11
CA PRO A 112 -31.90 14.82 -17.50
C PRO A 112 -31.24 15.86 -18.40
N ILE A 113 -30.68 16.92 -17.84
CA ILE A 113 -30.00 17.97 -18.61
C ILE A 113 -28.76 17.44 -19.29
N ILE A 114 -28.05 16.54 -18.64
CA ILE A 114 -26.81 15.96 -19.16
C ILE A 114 -27.09 15.10 -20.39
N THR A 115 -28.23 14.39 -20.41
CA THR A 115 -28.60 13.53 -21.53
C THR A 115 -29.05 14.29 -22.75
N LEU A 116 -29.46 15.54 -22.62
CA LEU A 116 -29.93 16.38 -23.70
C LEU A 116 -28.82 17.25 -24.29
N GLY A 117 -27.77 17.42 -23.57
CA GLY A 117 -26.61 18.18 -24.02
C GLY A 117 -25.69 17.38 -24.92
#